data_415dfaf699c4476a6a0fc6266536233c
#
_entry.id   415dfaf699c4476a6a0fc6266536233c
#
_cell.length_a   1.000
_cell.length_b   1.000
_cell.length_c   1.000
_cell.angle_alpha   90.00
_cell.angle_beta   90.00
_cell.angle_gamma   90.00
#
_symmetry.space_group_name_H-M   'P 1'
#
loop_
_entity.id
_entity.type
_entity.pdbx_description
1 polymer ?
#
loop_
_entity_poly.entity_id
_entity_poly.type
_entity_poly.pdbx_seq_one_letter_code
_entity_poly.pdbx_strand_id
1 'polypeptide(L)'
;MKNLRVIAFSLLLCSTAFCQQSDSALRGVSGKDRSTRGKDGNLPTLTAAEHLLRGQTYFDNRQFPQAREHFQKIFDHYPTDPSMSTALFLTGRSYYWEREYTKAIPYLDRVARDYPETKDGREGLNFKGACNVRLGNNDEAARIYEQYIVMYPTGERIENAHLNIIDALREAGRYDEANSWVDKTRTRFAGMPTETNALQGRLRMQIYRGLWAAAVATADSMISTTKFAGSMTSVDEVKFLRGRALENQGKRAAAITAYHSIYADSYYGALVDGKLAANPTKLLRWTLKARIEEFPAPFHSEILLEAKKRNLDPRFILAIMKQESSFNPNAKSPSAARGLLQLTFDTALKYNQKAGFPSIQPDDLYVPRTNIAIGCEYIAALRDEFGGLNEAIAASYNGGEDNAARWLNRSKPKDPGIFTAEIGFAETKSYVFKVMSNYRIYRELYDENLNRK
;
A
#
# COMPACT_ATOMS: atom_id res chain seq x y z
N MET A 1 -2.53 34.00 18.62
CA MET A 1 -2.61 33.69 17.18
C MET A 1 -1.31 34.12 16.51
N LYS A 2 -0.32 33.30 16.45
CA LYS A 2 0.90 33.37 15.64
C LYS A 2 1.75 32.13 16.04
N ASN A 3 1.95 31.21 15.13
CA ASN A 3 2.94 30.13 15.09
C ASN A 3 2.31 28.79 14.64
N LEU A 4 1.95 28.72 13.34
CA LEU A 4 1.66 27.44 12.68
C LEU A 4 1.96 27.54 11.16
N ARG A 5 3.21 27.90 10.79
CA ARG A 5 3.62 27.95 9.37
C ARG A 5 5.08 27.62 9.09
N VAL A 6 5.74 26.74 9.85
CA VAL A 6 7.19 26.47 9.59
C VAL A 6 7.55 24.98 9.51
N ILE A 7 6.62 24.03 9.53
CA ILE A 7 6.98 22.59 9.52
C ILE A 7 6.83 21.90 8.14
N ALA A 8 6.21 22.54 7.15
CA ALA A 8 5.95 21.88 5.86
C ALA A 8 7.10 22.00 4.82
N PHE A 9 8.12 22.81 5.05
CA PHE A 9 9.16 23.13 4.04
C PHE A 9 10.48 22.37 4.21
N SER A 10 10.73 21.75 5.36
CA SER A 10 12.01 21.05 5.64
C SER A 10 12.04 19.58 5.22
N LEU A 11 10.89 18.94 4.94
CA LEU A 11 10.82 17.54 4.52
C LEU A 11 11.03 17.34 3.01
N LEU A 12 10.76 18.34 2.18
CA LEU A 12 10.95 18.21 0.72
C LEU A 12 12.43 18.42 0.29
N LEU A 13 13.21 19.21 1.03
CA LEU A 13 14.63 19.44 0.70
C LEU A 13 15.55 18.29 1.14
N CYS A 14 15.15 17.51 2.16
CA CYS A 14 15.90 16.34 2.60
C CYS A 14 15.74 15.15 1.64
N SER A 15 14.61 15.06 0.89
CA SER A 15 14.34 13.97 -0.01
C SER A 15 15.17 14.03 -1.32
N THR A 16 15.41 15.20 -1.88
CA THR A 16 16.13 15.34 -3.15
C THR A 16 17.64 15.05 -3.02
N ALA A 17 18.29 15.47 -1.92
CA ALA A 17 19.71 15.17 -1.70
C ALA A 17 19.94 13.68 -1.41
N PHE A 18 19.07 13.04 -0.64
CA PHE A 18 19.12 11.59 -0.35
C PHE A 18 18.87 10.75 -1.62
N CYS A 19 17.97 11.20 -2.50
CA CYS A 19 17.65 10.58 -3.77
C CYS A 19 18.83 10.57 -4.75
N GLN A 20 19.51 11.69 -4.94
CA GLN A 20 20.68 11.77 -5.82
C GLN A 20 21.84 10.90 -5.33
N GLN A 21 22.02 10.79 -4.01
CA GLN A 21 23.06 9.97 -3.41
C GLN A 21 22.83 8.46 -3.65
N SER A 22 21.59 7.98 -3.61
CA SER A 22 21.28 6.56 -3.81
C SER A 22 21.45 6.10 -5.26
N ASP A 23 21.14 6.93 -6.27
CA ASP A 23 21.37 6.60 -7.68
C ASP A 23 22.87 6.65 -8.02
N SER A 24 23.62 7.57 -7.42
CA SER A 24 25.08 7.60 -7.52
C SER A 24 25.73 6.34 -6.94
N ALA A 25 25.26 5.88 -5.77
CA ALA A 25 25.75 4.65 -5.14
C ALA A 25 25.49 3.42 -6.02
N LEU A 26 24.26 3.32 -6.60
CA LEU A 26 23.91 2.24 -7.51
C LEU A 26 24.79 2.24 -8.77
N ARG A 27 25.00 3.39 -9.41
CA ARG A 27 25.90 3.51 -10.57
C ARG A 27 27.34 3.10 -10.22
N GLY A 28 27.82 3.54 -9.05
CA GLY A 28 29.15 3.17 -8.55
C GLY A 28 29.32 1.67 -8.35
N VAL A 29 28.36 1.02 -7.68
CA VAL A 29 28.38 -0.42 -7.42
C VAL A 29 28.27 -1.21 -8.73
N SER A 30 27.28 -0.89 -9.57
CA SER A 30 27.09 -1.62 -10.84
C SER A 30 28.24 -1.43 -11.83
N GLY A 31 28.91 -0.28 -11.81
CA GLY A 31 30.13 -0.03 -12.58
C GLY A 31 31.30 -0.90 -12.10
N LYS A 32 31.52 -0.97 -10.78
CA LYS A 32 32.55 -1.84 -10.19
C LYS A 32 32.30 -3.30 -10.52
N ASP A 33 31.08 -3.79 -10.34
CA ASP A 33 30.75 -5.19 -10.61
C ASP A 33 30.96 -5.56 -12.07
N ARG A 34 30.54 -4.71 -13.02
CA ARG A 34 30.82 -4.94 -14.46
C ARG A 34 32.31 -5.02 -14.77
N SER A 35 33.12 -4.16 -14.14
CA SER A 35 34.57 -4.11 -14.41
C SER A 35 35.36 -5.24 -13.75
N THR A 36 34.84 -5.88 -12.70
CA THR A 36 35.51 -6.88 -11.89
C THR A 36 35.01 -8.31 -12.10
N ARG A 37 33.93 -8.51 -12.87
CA ARG A 37 33.47 -9.87 -13.22
C ARG A 37 34.55 -10.66 -13.95
N GLY A 38 34.67 -11.94 -13.58
CA GLY A 38 35.52 -12.88 -14.27
C GLY A 38 35.07 -13.13 -15.72
N LYS A 39 35.88 -13.81 -16.48
CA LYS A 39 35.54 -14.24 -17.86
C LYS A 39 34.34 -15.19 -17.90
N ASP A 40 34.06 -15.87 -16.80
CA ASP A 40 32.90 -16.74 -16.57
C ASP A 40 31.60 -15.94 -16.23
N GLY A 41 31.70 -14.61 -16.14
CA GLY A 41 30.57 -13.73 -15.77
C GLY A 41 30.30 -13.66 -14.26
N ASN A 42 31.04 -14.41 -13.43
CA ASN A 42 30.81 -14.43 -11.98
C ASN A 42 31.44 -13.23 -11.27
N LEU A 43 30.82 -12.81 -10.15
CA LEU A 43 31.43 -11.84 -9.26
C LEU A 43 32.66 -12.45 -8.56
N PRO A 44 33.73 -11.65 -8.36
CA PRO A 44 34.85 -12.08 -7.53
C PRO A 44 34.41 -12.31 -6.09
N THR A 45 35.14 -13.09 -5.31
CA THR A 45 34.97 -13.18 -3.88
C THR A 45 35.57 -11.92 -3.22
N LEU A 46 34.69 -11.07 -2.69
CA LEU A 46 35.02 -9.87 -1.90
C LEU A 46 34.88 -10.20 -0.41
N THR A 47 35.21 -9.27 0.48
CA THR A 47 34.88 -9.45 1.91
C THR A 47 33.37 -9.54 2.15
N ALA A 48 32.92 -10.17 3.25
CA ALA A 48 31.51 -10.28 3.61
C ALA A 48 30.86 -8.88 3.71
N ALA A 49 31.55 -7.93 4.31
CA ALA A 49 31.08 -6.54 4.43
C ALA A 49 30.88 -5.86 3.08
N GLU A 50 31.77 -6.07 2.11
CA GLU A 50 31.63 -5.48 0.77
C GLU A 50 30.50 -6.16 -0.02
N HIS A 51 30.36 -7.49 0.09
CA HIS A 51 29.21 -8.18 -0.50
C HIS A 51 27.89 -7.71 0.12
N LEU A 52 27.82 -7.54 1.44
CA LEU A 52 26.63 -7.02 2.11
C LEU A 52 26.30 -5.62 1.62
N LEU A 53 27.26 -4.70 1.60
CA LEU A 53 27.08 -3.31 1.15
C LEU A 53 26.54 -3.24 -0.30
N ARG A 54 27.15 -4.00 -1.22
CA ARG A 54 26.70 -4.02 -2.63
C ARG A 54 25.34 -4.67 -2.77
N GLY A 55 25.12 -5.78 -2.09
CA GLY A 55 23.81 -6.46 -2.06
C GLY A 55 22.69 -5.55 -1.53
N GLN A 56 22.94 -4.83 -0.45
CA GLN A 56 22.00 -3.82 0.09
C GLN A 56 21.75 -2.69 -0.92
N THR A 57 22.79 -2.18 -1.57
CA THR A 57 22.65 -1.12 -2.59
C THR A 57 21.74 -1.56 -3.72
N TYR A 58 21.90 -2.78 -4.23
CA TYR A 58 21.00 -3.35 -5.24
C TYR A 58 19.60 -3.56 -4.70
N PHE A 59 19.47 -4.13 -3.50
CA PHE A 59 18.18 -4.38 -2.85
C PHE A 59 17.36 -3.08 -2.67
N ASP A 60 17.98 -2.03 -2.16
CA ASP A 60 17.36 -0.73 -1.93
C ASP A 60 16.92 -0.06 -3.24
N ASN A 61 17.54 -0.43 -4.36
CA ASN A 61 17.17 0.01 -5.70
C ASN A 61 16.31 -1.01 -6.48
N ARG A 62 15.76 -2.02 -5.81
CA ARG A 62 14.85 -3.02 -6.38
C ARG A 62 15.47 -3.89 -7.48
N GLN A 63 16.79 -4.01 -7.50
CA GLN A 63 17.53 -4.93 -8.37
C GLN A 63 17.81 -6.23 -7.60
N PHE A 64 16.76 -6.97 -7.35
CA PHE A 64 16.77 -8.13 -6.45
C PHE A 64 17.65 -9.30 -6.92
N PRO A 65 17.70 -9.65 -8.21
CA PRO A 65 18.63 -10.70 -8.69
C PRO A 65 20.09 -10.36 -8.36
N GLN A 66 20.52 -9.11 -8.62
CA GLN A 66 21.88 -8.68 -8.33
C GLN A 66 22.17 -8.64 -6.82
N ALA A 67 21.19 -8.23 -6.01
CA ALA A 67 21.31 -8.27 -4.56
C ALA A 67 21.56 -9.70 -4.07
N ARG A 68 20.76 -10.67 -4.56
CA ARG A 68 20.89 -12.09 -4.19
C ARG A 68 22.21 -12.70 -4.63
N GLU A 69 22.77 -12.28 -5.77
CA GLU A 69 24.09 -12.74 -6.21
C GLU A 69 25.17 -12.39 -5.17
N HIS A 70 25.14 -11.19 -4.59
CA HIS A 70 26.04 -10.81 -3.51
C HIS A 70 25.76 -11.57 -2.21
N PHE A 71 24.50 -11.71 -1.82
CA PHE A 71 24.14 -12.45 -0.60
C PHE A 71 24.52 -13.93 -0.70
N GLN A 72 24.42 -14.53 -1.90
CA GLN A 72 24.88 -15.90 -2.12
C GLN A 72 26.38 -16.05 -1.85
N LYS A 73 27.22 -15.07 -2.23
CA LYS A 73 28.65 -15.10 -1.89
C LYS A 73 28.90 -15.11 -0.38
N ILE A 74 28.02 -14.43 0.41
CA ILE A 74 28.11 -14.48 1.87
C ILE A 74 27.78 -15.91 2.36
N PHE A 75 26.72 -16.52 1.81
CA PHE A 75 26.33 -17.90 2.19
C PHE A 75 27.43 -18.93 1.89
N ASP A 76 28.07 -18.78 0.75
CA ASP A 76 29.07 -19.75 0.27
C ASP A 76 30.42 -19.62 0.98
N HIS A 77 30.84 -18.39 1.31
CA HIS A 77 32.21 -18.13 1.76
C HIS A 77 32.35 -17.67 3.21
N TYR A 78 31.24 -17.18 3.82
CA TYR A 78 31.24 -16.53 5.14
C TYR A 78 30.11 -17.01 6.07
N PRO A 79 29.95 -18.34 6.27
CA PRO A 79 28.78 -18.92 6.95
C PRO A 79 28.65 -18.52 8.44
N THR A 80 29.74 -18.05 9.05
CA THR A 80 29.78 -17.64 10.47
C THR A 80 29.89 -16.12 10.64
N ASP A 81 29.87 -15.36 9.55
CA ASP A 81 29.98 -13.89 9.61
C ASP A 81 28.70 -13.25 10.17
N PRO A 82 28.80 -12.16 10.97
CA PRO A 82 27.63 -11.44 11.49
C PRO A 82 26.67 -10.93 10.41
N SER A 83 27.14 -10.70 9.18
CA SER A 83 26.29 -10.29 8.04
C SER A 83 25.28 -11.35 7.58
N MET A 84 25.43 -12.59 8.06
CA MET A 84 24.60 -13.73 7.64
C MET A 84 23.12 -13.53 7.92
N SER A 85 22.75 -12.98 9.10
CA SER A 85 21.36 -12.71 9.46
C SER A 85 20.72 -11.72 8.48
N THR A 86 21.41 -10.63 8.20
CA THR A 86 20.93 -9.60 7.28
C THR A 86 20.85 -10.11 5.84
N ALA A 87 21.85 -10.87 5.38
CA ALA A 87 21.85 -11.46 4.04
C ALA A 87 20.68 -12.44 3.85
N LEU A 88 20.39 -13.30 4.84
CA LEU A 88 19.22 -14.20 4.83
C LEU A 88 17.92 -13.44 4.79
N PHE A 89 17.76 -12.45 5.66
CA PHE A 89 16.55 -11.65 5.74
C PHE A 89 16.28 -10.89 4.44
N LEU A 90 17.28 -10.20 3.90
CA LEU A 90 17.14 -9.46 2.65
C LEU A 90 16.90 -10.37 1.44
N THR A 91 17.50 -11.57 1.43
CA THR A 91 17.19 -12.59 0.40
C THR A 91 15.71 -12.99 0.47
N GLY A 92 15.21 -13.33 1.65
CA GLY A 92 13.79 -13.66 1.84
C GLY A 92 12.88 -12.52 1.43
N ARG A 93 13.22 -11.28 1.84
CA ARG A 93 12.44 -10.08 1.45
C ARG A 93 12.52 -9.80 -0.05
N SER A 94 13.62 -10.08 -0.73
CA SER A 94 13.74 -9.90 -2.17
C SER A 94 12.73 -10.78 -2.92
N TYR A 95 12.65 -12.05 -2.55
CA TYR A 95 11.64 -12.96 -3.09
C TYR A 95 10.20 -12.55 -2.71
N TYR A 96 9.99 -12.06 -1.50
CA TYR A 96 8.68 -11.52 -1.09
C TYR A 96 8.21 -10.38 -2.00
N TRP A 97 9.10 -9.43 -2.31
CA TRP A 97 8.77 -8.31 -3.18
C TRP A 97 8.59 -8.73 -4.66
N GLU A 98 9.24 -9.80 -5.10
CA GLU A 98 9.01 -10.41 -6.42
C GLU A 98 7.75 -11.31 -6.43
N ARG A 99 7.03 -11.45 -5.30
CA ARG A 99 5.85 -12.29 -5.12
C ARG A 99 6.14 -13.79 -5.21
N GLU A 100 7.40 -14.17 -5.08
CA GLU A 100 7.90 -15.55 -5.03
C GLU A 100 7.85 -16.08 -3.58
N TYR A 101 6.65 -16.07 -2.97
CA TYR A 101 6.47 -16.31 -1.54
C TYR A 101 7.00 -17.68 -1.09
N THR A 102 6.82 -18.71 -1.93
CA THR A 102 7.34 -20.06 -1.64
C THR A 102 8.87 -20.07 -1.56
N LYS A 103 9.55 -19.27 -2.40
CA LYS A 103 11.02 -19.14 -2.36
C LYS A 103 11.49 -18.27 -1.19
N ALA A 104 10.65 -17.33 -0.72
CA ALA A 104 10.99 -16.48 0.42
C ALA A 104 11.01 -17.25 1.75
N ILE A 105 10.04 -18.15 1.96
CA ILE A 105 9.82 -18.85 3.24
C ILE A 105 11.07 -19.53 3.80
N PRO A 106 11.88 -20.32 3.04
CA PRO A 106 13.05 -20.98 3.59
C PRO A 106 14.09 -20.01 4.19
N TYR A 107 14.32 -18.87 3.57
CA TYR A 107 15.26 -17.86 4.06
C TYR A 107 14.74 -17.15 5.30
N LEU A 108 13.45 -16.81 5.30
CA LEU A 108 12.76 -16.16 6.43
C LEU A 108 12.65 -17.09 7.64
N ASP A 109 12.40 -18.37 7.40
CA ASP A 109 12.41 -19.41 8.45
C ASP A 109 13.80 -19.57 9.06
N ARG A 110 14.83 -19.67 8.21
CA ARG A 110 16.20 -19.82 8.66
C ARG A 110 16.66 -18.63 9.51
N VAL A 111 16.42 -17.40 9.09
CA VAL A 111 16.82 -16.23 9.89
C VAL A 111 16.05 -16.15 11.21
N ALA A 112 14.77 -16.50 11.23
CA ALA A 112 13.96 -16.50 12.45
C ALA A 112 14.40 -17.59 13.45
N ARG A 113 14.84 -18.76 12.96
CA ARG A 113 15.27 -19.88 13.78
C ARG A 113 16.70 -19.69 14.29
N ASP A 114 17.65 -19.31 13.40
CA ASP A 114 19.08 -19.28 13.68
C ASP A 114 19.51 -17.97 14.37
N TYR A 115 18.73 -16.89 14.20
CA TYR A 115 19.03 -15.54 14.73
C TYR A 115 17.83 -14.88 15.44
N PRO A 116 17.13 -15.57 16.37
CA PRO A 116 15.85 -15.08 16.95
C PRO A 116 16.01 -13.77 17.73
N GLU A 117 17.17 -13.52 18.34
CA GLU A 117 17.44 -12.33 19.14
C GLU A 117 17.72 -11.09 18.31
N THR A 118 17.97 -11.24 17.00
CA THR A 118 18.24 -10.12 16.10
C THR A 118 16.93 -9.49 15.62
N LYS A 119 17.02 -8.24 15.18
CA LYS A 119 15.89 -7.59 14.50
C LYS A 119 15.51 -8.36 13.22
N ASP A 120 16.49 -8.84 12.47
CA ASP A 120 16.27 -9.58 11.22
C ASP A 120 15.54 -10.91 11.48
N GLY A 121 15.84 -11.60 12.59
CA GLY A 121 15.12 -12.80 12.99
C GLY A 121 13.66 -12.54 13.35
N ARG A 122 13.38 -11.49 14.15
CA ARG A 122 12.01 -11.09 14.50
C ARG A 122 11.21 -10.68 13.27
N GLU A 123 11.78 -9.84 12.40
CA GLU A 123 11.13 -9.45 11.14
C GLU A 123 11.00 -10.64 10.18
N GLY A 124 11.95 -11.58 10.17
CA GLY A 124 11.90 -12.83 9.42
C GLY A 124 10.65 -13.65 9.75
N LEU A 125 10.36 -13.81 11.04
CA LEU A 125 9.15 -14.52 11.50
C LEU A 125 7.87 -13.79 11.05
N ASN A 126 7.85 -12.46 11.16
CA ASN A 126 6.71 -11.64 10.71
C ASN A 126 6.49 -11.76 9.19
N PHE A 127 7.56 -11.69 8.38
CA PHE A 127 7.46 -11.84 6.92
C PHE A 127 7.10 -13.28 6.49
N LYS A 128 7.53 -14.30 7.24
CA LYS A 128 7.09 -15.70 7.05
C LYS A 128 5.57 -15.81 7.20
N GLY A 129 5.00 -15.18 8.24
CA GLY A 129 3.54 -15.09 8.42
C GLY A 129 2.88 -14.37 7.22
N ALA A 130 3.44 -13.25 6.77
CA ALA A 130 2.94 -12.53 5.61
C ALA A 130 2.99 -13.35 4.31
N CYS A 131 4.05 -14.15 4.08
CA CYS A 131 4.11 -15.07 2.94
C CYS A 131 2.97 -16.08 2.97
N ASN A 132 2.70 -16.69 4.14
CA ASN A 132 1.62 -17.67 4.28
C ASN A 132 0.24 -17.04 4.02
N VAL A 133 0.03 -15.81 4.47
CA VAL A 133 -1.19 -15.05 4.12
C VAL A 133 -1.33 -14.89 2.60
N ARG A 134 -0.24 -14.57 1.87
CA ARG A 134 -0.29 -14.42 0.40
C ARG A 134 -0.53 -15.72 -0.35
N LEU A 135 -0.10 -16.84 0.24
CA LEU A 135 -0.31 -18.19 -0.30
C LEU A 135 -1.70 -18.76 0.05
N GLY A 136 -2.50 -18.02 0.85
CA GLY A 136 -3.81 -18.51 1.33
C GLY A 136 -3.70 -19.54 2.47
N ASN A 137 -2.51 -19.77 3.02
CA ASN A 137 -2.25 -20.66 4.16
C ASN A 137 -2.61 -19.95 5.47
N ASN A 138 -3.88 -19.57 5.60
CA ASN A 138 -4.32 -18.66 6.66
C ASN A 138 -4.22 -19.25 8.08
N ASP A 139 -4.46 -20.55 8.23
CA ASP A 139 -4.27 -21.25 9.52
C ASP A 139 -2.80 -21.21 9.97
N GLU A 140 -1.89 -21.48 9.05
CA GLU A 140 -0.45 -21.43 9.30
C GLU A 140 0.00 -19.99 9.60
N ALA A 141 -0.53 -19.00 8.87
CA ALA A 141 -0.25 -17.60 9.14
C ALA A 141 -0.68 -17.19 10.57
N ALA A 142 -1.89 -17.57 10.98
CA ALA A 142 -2.36 -17.30 12.35
C ALA A 142 -1.43 -17.92 13.38
N ARG A 143 -1.02 -19.19 13.20
CA ARG A 143 -0.08 -19.90 14.09
C ARG A 143 1.29 -19.21 14.17
N ILE A 144 1.82 -18.72 13.06
CA ILE A 144 3.10 -18.00 13.03
C ILE A 144 2.99 -16.67 13.80
N TYR A 145 1.89 -15.93 13.66
CA TYR A 145 1.70 -14.69 14.40
C TYR A 145 1.44 -14.95 15.90
N GLU A 146 0.78 -16.07 16.28
CA GLU A 146 0.71 -16.51 17.69
C GLU A 146 2.10 -16.83 18.24
N GLN A 147 2.94 -17.53 17.48
CA GLN A 147 4.33 -17.78 17.84
C GLN A 147 5.09 -16.46 18.06
N TYR A 148 4.89 -15.45 17.18
CA TYR A 148 5.50 -14.13 17.36
C TYR A 148 5.09 -13.50 18.70
N ILE A 149 3.82 -13.56 19.06
CA ILE A 149 3.30 -13.00 20.33
C ILE A 149 3.94 -13.66 21.55
N VAL A 150 4.14 -14.98 21.49
CA VAL A 150 4.75 -15.75 22.58
C VAL A 150 6.25 -15.44 22.69
N MET A 151 6.97 -15.44 21.57
CA MET A 151 8.42 -15.20 21.55
C MET A 151 8.78 -13.75 21.88
N TYR A 152 7.96 -12.80 21.41
CA TYR A 152 8.26 -11.35 21.48
C TYR A 152 7.07 -10.57 22.08
N PRO A 153 6.73 -10.76 23.37
CA PRO A 153 5.52 -10.17 23.99
C PRO A 153 5.54 -8.63 24.05
N THR A 154 6.71 -8.02 23.88
CA THR A 154 6.92 -6.56 23.80
C THR A 154 7.57 -6.15 22.46
N GLY A 155 7.56 -7.04 21.48
CA GLY A 155 8.19 -6.81 20.18
C GLY A 155 7.49 -5.70 19.37
N GLU A 156 8.23 -5.11 18.45
CA GLU A 156 7.80 -3.95 17.64
C GLU A 156 6.54 -4.24 16.80
N ARG A 157 6.26 -5.52 16.51
CA ARG A 157 5.10 -5.95 15.70
C ARG A 157 3.97 -6.56 16.50
N ILE A 158 3.98 -6.41 17.83
CA ILE A 158 3.01 -7.10 18.70
C ILE A 158 1.56 -6.72 18.39
N GLU A 159 1.27 -5.44 18.15
CA GLU A 159 -0.06 -4.96 17.76
C GLU A 159 -0.47 -5.52 16.39
N ASN A 160 0.45 -5.47 15.43
CA ASN A 160 0.22 -6.01 14.09
C ASN A 160 -0.01 -7.52 14.12
N ALA A 161 0.72 -8.27 14.95
CA ALA A 161 0.54 -9.71 15.08
C ALA A 161 -0.88 -10.05 15.56
N HIS A 162 -1.40 -9.35 16.56
CA HIS A 162 -2.78 -9.51 17.02
C HIS A 162 -3.80 -9.25 15.91
N LEU A 163 -3.65 -8.15 15.16
CA LEU A 163 -4.56 -7.79 14.06
C LEU A 163 -4.44 -8.78 12.88
N ASN A 164 -3.24 -9.24 12.58
CA ASN A 164 -3.00 -10.22 11.52
C ASN A 164 -3.61 -11.58 11.83
N ILE A 165 -3.63 -12.01 13.12
CA ILE A 165 -4.33 -13.23 13.53
C ILE A 165 -5.83 -13.10 13.27
N ILE A 166 -6.43 -11.97 13.64
CA ILE A 166 -7.86 -11.70 13.40
C ILE A 166 -8.17 -11.82 11.89
N ASP A 167 -7.36 -11.18 11.06
CA ASP A 167 -7.56 -11.20 9.60
C ASP A 167 -7.29 -12.59 8.99
N ALA A 168 -6.26 -13.32 9.45
CA ALA A 168 -5.97 -14.68 9.00
C ALA A 168 -7.08 -15.67 9.36
N LEU A 169 -7.55 -15.65 10.61
CA LEU A 169 -8.64 -16.53 11.07
C LEU A 169 -9.96 -16.23 10.35
N ARG A 170 -10.29 -14.96 10.09
CA ARG A 170 -11.49 -14.64 9.29
C ARG A 170 -11.39 -15.13 7.85
N GLU A 171 -10.21 -15.07 7.23
CA GLU A 171 -9.98 -15.59 5.87
C GLU A 171 -10.00 -17.14 5.84
N ALA A 172 -9.60 -17.78 6.92
CA ALA A 172 -9.76 -19.22 7.11
C ALA A 172 -11.23 -19.63 7.38
N GLY A 173 -12.16 -18.67 7.56
CA GLY A 173 -13.55 -18.93 7.91
C GLY A 173 -13.77 -19.24 9.40
N ARG A 174 -12.74 -19.15 10.25
CA ARG A 174 -12.75 -19.42 11.69
C ARG A 174 -13.23 -18.19 12.47
N TYR A 175 -14.48 -17.78 12.20
CA TYR A 175 -15.02 -16.50 12.69
C TYR A 175 -15.15 -16.42 14.21
N ASP A 176 -15.43 -17.51 14.91
CA ASP A 176 -15.59 -17.49 16.37
C ASP A 176 -14.23 -17.30 17.05
N GLU A 177 -13.19 -17.92 16.53
CA GLU A 177 -11.83 -17.72 17.00
C GLU A 177 -11.31 -16.31 16.65
N ALA A 178 -11.62 -15.81 15.45
CA ALA A 178 -11.32 -14.43 15.10
C ALA A 178 -11.99 -13.44 16.08
N ASN A 179 -13.26 -13.68 16.46
CA ASN A 179 -13.94 -12.86 17.46
C ASN A 179 -13.30 -12.97 18.86
N SER A 180 -12.87 -14.18 19.28
CA SER A 180 -12.12 -14.37 20.52
C SER A 180 -10.81 -13.54 20.51
N TRP A 181 -10.10 -13.52 19.37
CA TRP A 181 -8.92 -12.69 19.23
C TRP A 181 -9.22 -11.19 19.21
N VAL A 182 -10.37 -10.76 18.68
CA VAL A 182 -10.82 -9.36 18.85
C VAL A 182 -10.93 -9.01 20.32
N ASP A 183 -11.57 -9.86 21.15
CA ASP A 183 -11.74 -9.59 22.58
C ASP A 183 -10.41 -9.60 23.34
N LYS A 184 -9.51 -10.57 23.07
CA LYS A 184 -8.15 -10.59 23.61
C LYS A 184 -7.37 -9.31 23.26
N THR A 185 -7.47 -8.87 22.01
CA THR A 185 -6.79 -7.65 21.51
C THR A 185 -7.35 -6.41 22.19
N ARG A 186 -8.65 -6.30 22.33
CA ARG A 186 -9.31 -5.20 23.03
C ARG A 186 -8.88 -5.10 24.49
N THR A 187 -8.83 -6.24 25.21
CA THR A 187 -8.39 -6.26 26.60
C THR A 187 -6.93 -5.84 26.74
N ARG A 188 -6.06 -6.35 25.86
CA ARG A 188 -4.62 -6.05 25.92
C ARG A 188 -4.29 -4.60 25.57
N PHE A 189 -4.99 -4.03 24.59
CA PHE A 189 -4.73 -2.70 24.04
C PHE A 189 -5.86 -1.70 24.34
N ALA A 190 -6.51 -1.83 25.50
CA ALA A 190 -7.62 -0.96 25.91
C ALA A 190 -7.21 0.53 25.88
N GLY A 191 -8.02 1.36 25.26
CA GLY A 191 -7.78 2.80 25.06
C GLY A 191 -6.76 3.15 23.98
N MET A 192 -6.13 2.16 23.32
CA MET A 192 -5.18 2.34 22.23
C MET A 192 -5.88 2.25 20.85
N PRO A 193 -5.27 2.78 19.78
CA PRO A 193 -5.80 2.65 18.41
C PRO A 193 -6.02 1.20 17.97
N THR A 194 -5.23 0.27 18.49
CA THR A 194 -5.31 -1.17 18.20
C THR A 194 -6.61 -1.78 18.69
N GLU A 195 -7.18 -1.31 19.80
CA GLU A 195 -8.53 -1.70 20.24
C GLU A 195 -9.58 -1.33 19.19
N THR A 196 -9.52 -0.10 18.69
CA THR A 196 -10.44 0.39 17.64
C THR A 196 -10.29 -0.41 16.35
N ASN A 197 -9.07 -0.74 15.95
CA ASN A 197 -8.78 -1.55 14.77
C ASN A 197 -9.32 -3.00 14.92
N ALA A 198 -9.24 -3.58 16.12
CA ALA A 198 -9.80 -4.91 16.39
C ALA A 198 -11.34 -4.90 16.28
N LEU A 199 -12.00 -3.87 16.85
CA LEU A 199 -13.45 -3.68 16.69
C LEU A 199 -13.87 -3.46 15.25
N GLN A 200 -13.09 -2.68 14.48
CA GLN A 200 -13.30 -2.54 13.03
C GLN A 200 -13.21 -3.90 12.33
N GLY A 201 -12.27 -4.76 12.72
CA GLY A 201 -12.17 -6.14 12.24
C GLY A 201 -13.47 -6.93 12.45
N ARG A 202 -14.06 -6.84 13.66
CA ARG A 202 -15.37 -7.44 13.98
C ARG A 202 -16.48 -6.89 13.11
N LEU A 203 -16.58 -5.56 12.98
CA LEU A 203 -17.60 -4.89 12.15
C LEU A 203 -17.52 -5.37 10.70
N ARG A 204 -16.33 -5.41 10.10
CA ARG A 204 -16.11 -5.91 8.74
C ARG A 204 -16.51 -7.38 8.59
N MET A 205 -16.17 -8.25 9.52
CA MET A 205 -16.61 -9.67 9.53
C MET A 205 -18.12 -9.80 9.56
N GLN A 206 -18.80 -9.01 10.38
CA GLN A 206 -20.27 -9.02 10.49
C GLN A 206 -20.93 -8.57 9.19
N ILE A 207 -20.42 -7.52 8.55
CA ILE A 207 -20.89 -7.04 7.24
C ILE A 207 -20.69 -8.12 6.18
N TYR A 208 -19.49 -8.70 6.09
CA TYR A 208 -19.19 -9.76 5.12
C TYR A 208 -20.13 -10.96 5.24
N ARG A 209 -20.49 -11.33 6.48
CA ARG A 209 -21.39 -12.45 6.78
C ARG A 209 -22.88 -12.11 6.68
N GLY A 210 -23.23 -10.85 6.39
CA GLY A 210 -24.63 -10.41 6.37
C GLY A 210 -25.28 -10.33 7.74
N LEU A 211 -24.50 -10.27 8.82
CA LEU A 211 -24.98 -10.16 10.20
C LEU A 211 -25.32 -8.70 10.52
N TRP A 212 -26.28 -8.16 9.76
CA TRP A 212 -26.58 -6.71 9.73
C TRP A 212 -26.95 -6.11 11.08
N ALA A 213 -27.75 -6.82 11.89
CA ALA A 213 -28.13 -6.35 13.21
C ALA A 213 -26.92 -6.24 14.17
N ALA A 214 -26.04 -7.25 14.15
CA ALA A 214 -24.82 -7.25 14.93
C ALA A 214 -23.85 -6.16 14.44
N ALA A 215 -23.77 -5.95 13.13
CA ALA A 215 -22.96 -4.88 12.55
C ALA A 215 -23.41 -3.48 13.01
N VAL A 216 -24.73 -3.22 13.04
CA VAL A 216 -25.27 -1.97 13.58
C VAL A 216 -24.91 -1.80 15.06
N ALA A 217 -25.10 -2.83 15.88
CA ALA A 217 -24.77 -2.77 17.31
C ALA A 217 -23.27 -2.52 17.56
N THR A 218 -22.38 -3.20 16.78
CA THR A 218 -20.95 -2.96 16.87
C THR A 218 -20.59 -1.53 16.46
N ALA A 219 -21.18 -1.02 15.36
CA ALA A 219 -20.95 0.35 14.90
C ALA A 219 -21.43 1.38 15.94
N ASP A 220 -22.61 1.19 16.53
CA ASP A 220 -23.15 2.05 17.61
C ASP A 220 -22.22 2.10 18.81
N SER A 221 -21.74 0.93 19.26
CA SER A 221 -20.74 0.85 20.33
C SER A 221 -19.45 1.59 19.96
N MET A 222 -18.91 1.39 18.75
CA MET A 222 -17.71 2.10 18.30
C MET A 222 -17.90 3.62 18.31
N ILE A 223 -19.01 4.11 17.76
CA ILE A 223 -19.30 5.56 17.70
C ILE A 223 -19.37 6.18 19.09
N SER A 224 -19.93 5.46 20.07
CA SER A 224 -20.15 5.98 21.43
C SER A 224 -18.96 5.85 22.37
N THR A 225 -18.10 4.82 22.19
CA THR A 225 -17.10 4.46 23.20
C THR A 225 -15.65 4.52 22.73
N THR A 226 -15.37 4.48 21.43
CA THR A 226 -13.99 4.38 20.96
C THR A 226 -13.37 5.72 20.56
N LYS A 227 -12.03 5.77 20.68
CA LYS A 227 -11.22 6.89 20.18
C LYS A 227 -10.66 6.53 18.79
N PHE A 228 -10.98 7.32 17.78
CA PHE A 228 -10.55 7.05 16.40
C PHE A 228 -9.15 7.60 16.06
N ALA A 229 -8.63 8.53 16.87
CA ALA A 229 -7.32 9.13 16.62
C ALA A 229 -6.22 8.06 16.60
N GLY A 230 -5.41 8.03 15.53
CA GLY A 230 -4.33 7.07 15.33
C GLY A 230 -4.77 5.67 14.88
N SER A 231 -6.08 5.39 14.76
CA SER A 231 -6.58 4.13 14.21
C SER A 231 -6.62 4.13 12.68
N MET A 232 -6.75 2.94 12.08
CA MET A 232 -6.92 2.77 10.63
C MET A 232 -8.34 3.10 10.14
N THR A 233 -9.29 3.31 11.05
CA THR A 233 -10.67 3.65 10.74
C THR A 233 -11.03 5.04 11.26
N SER A 234 -12.10 5.61 10.72
CA SER A 234 -12.64 6.89 11.16
C SER A 234 -14.09 6.74 11.60
N VAL A 235 -14.59 7.73 12.36
CA VAL A 235 -16.00 7.77 12.73
C VAL A 235 -16.90 7.79 11.50
N ASP A 236 -16.49 8.46 10.41
CA ASP A 236 -17.26 8.53 9.16
C ASP A 236 -17.30 7.19 8.43
N GLU A 237 -16.21 6.43 8.44
CA GLU A 237 -16.20 5.05 7.96
C GLU A 237 -17.21 4.19 8.72
N VAL A 238 -17.18 4.24 10.05
CA VAL A 238 -18.09 3.44 10.88
C VAL A 238 -19.56 3.86 10.68
N LYS A 239 -19.85 5.17 10.55
CA LYS A 239 -21.18 5.67 10.21
C LYS A 239 -21.64 5.19 8.83
N PHE A 240 -20.74 5.19 7.84
CA PHE A 240 -21.03 4.66 6.51
C PHE A 240 -21.38 3.17 6.57
N LEU A 241 -20.55 2.35 7.22
CA LEU A 241 -20.79 0.91 7.39
C LEU A 241 -22.10 0.63 8.15
N ARG A 242 -22.40 1.43 9.18
CA ARG A 242 -23.69 1.39 9.88
C ARG A 242 -24.87 1.67 8.94
N GLY A 243 -24.77 2.71 8.14
CA GLY A 243 -25.78 3.07 7.13
C GLY A 243 -26.00 1.92 6.14
N ARG A 244 -24.91 1.31 5.63
CA ARG A 244 -25.00 0.13 4.75
C ARG A 244 -25.67 -1.07 5.41
N ALA A 245 -25.37 -1.33 6.68
CA ALA A 245 -26.02 -2.41 7.43
C ALA A 245 -27.51 -2.15 7.65
N LEU A 246 -27.91 -0.90 7.91
CA LEU A 246 -29.33 -0.49 8.02
C LEU A 246 -30.08 -0.60 6.70
N GLU A 247 -29.45 -0.20 5.57
CA GLU A 247 -30.03 -0.40 4.22
C GLU A 247 -30.34 -1.89 3.96
N ASN A 248 -29.39 -2.78 4.26
CA ASN A 248 -29.57 -4.21 4.08
C ASN A 248 -30.58 -4.85 5.04
N GLN A 249 -30.95 -4.15 6.13
CA GLN A 249 -32.10 -4.53 6.99
C GLN A 249 -33.43 -3.98 6.48
N GLY A 250 -33.46 -3.24 5.37
CA GLY A 250 -34.66 -2.54 4.90
C GLY A 250 -35.00 -1.26 5.70
N LYS A 251 -34.17 -0.84 6.66
CA LYS A 251 -34.39 0.33 7.52
C LYS A 251 -33.91 1.63 6.83
N ARG A 252 -34.51 1.95 5.68
CA ARG A 252 -34.06 3.04 4.80
C ARG A 252 -34.00 4.41 5.49
N ALA A 253 -35.00 4.78 6.27
CA ALA A 253 -35.02 6.07 6.98
C ALA A 253 -33.85 6.21 7.96
N ALA A 254 -33.58 5.14 8.75
CA ALA A 254 -32.45 5.13 9.68
C ALA A 254 -31.09 5.15 8.94
N ALA A 255 -30.98 4.49 7.79
CA ALA A 255 -29.79 4.56 6.95
C ALA A 255 -29.52 5.97 6.44
N ILE A 256 -30.55 6.66 5.96
CA ILE A 256 -30.45 8.07 5.52
C ILE A 256 -29.98 8.96 6.67
N THR A 257 -30.54 8.79 7.88
CA THR A 257 -30.10 9.53 9.08
C THR A 257 -28.61 9.25 9.39
N ALA A 258 -28.16 8.00 9.26
CA ALA A 258 -26.75 7.65 9.46
C ALA A 258 -25.86 8.36 8.43
N TYR A 259 -26.24 8.39 7.15
CA TYR A 259 -25.49 9.05 6.09
C TYR A 259 -25.43 10.58 6.26
N HIS A 260 -26.51 11.23 6.68
CA HIS A 260 -26.50 12.66 6.99
C HIS A 260 -25.56 13.05 8.14
N SER A 261 -25.20 12.11 9.00
CA SER A 261 -24.26 12.36 10.09
C SER A 261 -22.78 12.29 9.68
N ILE A 262 -22.47 11.91 8.42
CA ILE A 262 -21.12 11.81 7.88
C ILE A 262 -20.66 13.20 7.45
N TYR A 263 -19.39 13.53 7.71
CA TYR A 263 -18.82 14.79 7.28
C TYR A 263 -18.76 14.88 5.75
N ALA A 264 -19.41 15.90 5.18
CA ALA A 264 -19.63 16.01 3.73
C ALA A 264 -18.34 16.04 2.90
N ASP A 265 -17.27 16.67 3.41
CA ASP A 265 -15.99 16.77 2.70
C ASP A 265 -15.10 15.53 2.89
N SER A 266 -15.54 14.54 3.69
CA SER A 266 -14.82 13.28 3.83
C SER A 266 -14.99 12.41 2.57
N TYR A 267 -14.11 11.40 2.42
CA TYR A 267 -14.24 10.39 1.38
C TYR A 267 -15.63 9.71 1.44
N TYR A 268 -16.07 9.31 2.63
CA TYR A 268 -17.37 8.65 2.80
C TYR A 268 -18.55 9.60 2.60
N GLY A 269 -18.39 10.89 2.94
CA GLY A 269 -19.38 11.93 2.63
C GLY A 269 -19.61 12.03 1.12
N ALA A 270 -18.53 12.07 0.34
CA ALA A 270 -18.61 12.08 -1.12
C ALA A 270 -19.31 10.85 -1.72
N LEU A 271 -19.11 9.65 -1.12
CA LEU A 271 -19.78 8.42 -1.57
C LEU A 271 -21.30 8.42 -1.32
N VAL A 272 -21.76 9.07 -0.26
CA VAL A 272 -23.19 9.08 0.10
C VAL A 272 -23.96 10.25 -0.51
N ASP A 273 -23.27 11.25 -1.03
CA ASP A 273 -23.89 12.44 -1.63
C ASP A 273 -24.92 12.07 -2.71
N GLY A 274 -24.57 11.13 -3.60
CA GLY A 274 -25.49 10.59 -4.60
C GLY A 274 -26.66 9.77 -4.05
N LYS A 275 -26.59 9.29 -2.80
CA LYS A 275 -27.66 8.55 -2.11
C LYS A 275 -28.64 9.45 -1.36
N LEU A 276 -28.18 10.61 -0.97
CA LEU A 276 -28.98 11.58 -0.20
C LEU A 276 -29.91 12.43 -1.07
N ALA A 277 -29.86 12.26 -2.40
CA ALA A 277 -30.66 12.86 -3.44
C ALA A 277 -31.56 14.03 -2.99
N ALA A 278 -31.01 15.23 -2.83
CA ALA A 278 -31.65 16.53 -3.06
C ALA A 278 -30.64 17.65 -2.83
N ASN A 279 -30.16 18.22 -3.89
CA ASN A 279 -29.17 19.28 -4.00
C ASN A 279 -27.72 18.83 -3.72
N PRO A 280 -26.94 18.54 -4.78
CA PRO A 280 -25.51 18.57 -4.64
C PRO A 280 -25.15 19.96 -4.09
N THR A 281 -24.51 20.00 -2.95
CA THR A 281 -23.96 21.23 -2.38
C THR A 281 -23.13 21.86 -3.48
N LYS A 282 -23.66 22.91 -4.13
CA LYS A 282 -22.93 23.67 -5.13
C LYS A 282 -21.69 24.21 -4.44
N LEU A 283 -20.57 23.52 -4.63
CA LEU A 283 -19.28 24.05 -4.22
C LEU A 283 -19.18 25.45 -4.80
N LEU A 284 -19.07 26.44 -3.92
CA LEU A 284 -19.15 27.84 -4.31
C LEU A 284 -18.15 28.15 -5.43
N ARG A 285 -18.63 28.70 -6.54
CA ARG A 285 -17.87 29.00 -7.77
C ARG A 285 -16.54 29.75 -7.56
N TRP A 286 -16.40 30.50 -6.46
CA TRP A 286 -15.18 31.26 -6.14
C TRP A 286 -14.01 30.36 -5.66
N THR A 287 -14.29 29.14 -5.17
CA THR A 287 -13.26 28.17 -4.81
C THR A 287 -12.68 27.45 -6.03
N LEU A 288 -13.37 27.48 -7.18
CA LEU A 288 -12.93 26.83 -8.42
C LEU A 288 -11.64 27.45 -8.99
N LYS A 289 -11.50 28.79 -8.96
CA LYS A 289 -10.33 29.48 -9.52
C LYS A 289 -9.05 29.17 -8.74
N ALA A 290 -9.12 29.18 -7.41
CA ALA A 290 -8.00 28.79 -6.54
C ALA A 290 -7.65 27.30 -6.71
N ARG A 291 -8.65 26.44 -6.95
CA ARG A 291 -8.43 25.01 -7.19
C ARG A 291 -7.77 24.70 -8.53
N ILE A 292 -7.97 25.50 -9.58
CA ILE A 292 -7.30 25.30 -10.88
C ILE A 292 -5.79 25.44 -10.77
N GLU A 293 -5.29 26.39 -9.98
CA GLU A 293 -3.85 26.54 -9.74
C GLU A 293 -3.26 25.38 -8.93
N GLU A 294 -4.04 24.85 -7.99
CA GLU A 294 -3.66 23.69 -7.19
C GLU A 294 -3.74 22.37 -7.97
N PHE A 295 -4.62 22.28 -8.99
CA PHE A 295 -4.88 21.09 -9.81
C PHE A 295 -4.55 21.33 -11.28
N PRO A 296 -3.28 21.55 -11.65
CA PRO A 296 -2.88 21.71 -13.04
C PRO A 296 -2.98 20.39 -13.82
N ALA A 297 -3.06 20.48 -15.14
CA ALA A 297 -3.00 19.32 -16.03
C ALA A 297 -1.75 19.38 -16.93
N PRO A 298 -0.53 19.20 -16.38
CA PRO A 298 0.69 19.18 -17.16
C PRO A 298 0.82 17.88 -17.97
N PHE A 299 1.76 17.81 -18.89
CA PHE A 299 1.98 16.64 -19.78
C PHE A 299 0.71 16.23 -20.53
N HIS A 300 -0.09 17.22 -20.92
CA HIS A 300 -1.41 17.07 -21.48
C HIS A 300 -1.43 16.13 -22.71
N SER A 301 -0.52 16.34 -23.67
CA SER A 301 -0.44 15.57 -24.92
C SER A 301 -0.07 14.12 -24.68
N GLU A 302 0.91 13.88 -23.80
CA GLU A 302 1.38 12.54 -23.45
C GLU A 302 0.31 11.75 -22.70
N ILE A 303 -0.36 12.39 -21.74
CA ILE A 303 -1.42 11.75 -20.94
C ILE A 303 -2.61 11.39 -21.83
N LEU A 304 -3.08 12.30 -22.70
CA LEU A 304 -4.19 12.02 -23.61
C LEU A 304 -3.85 10.90 -24.60
N LEU A 305 -2.63 10.92 -25.16
CA LEU A 305 -2.17 9.87 -26.07
C LEU A 305 -2.21 8.49 -25.41
N GLU A 306 -1.62 8.37 -24.23
CA GLU A 306 -1.51 7.09 -23.52
C GLU A 306 -2.85 6.65 -22.90
N ALA A 307 -3.67 7.59 -22.43
CA ALA A 307 -5.03 7.34 -21.95
C ALA A 307 -5.92 6.77 -23.07
N LYS A 308 -5.89 7.39 -24.27
CA LYS A 308 -6.67 6.94 -25.44
C LYS A 308 -6.27 5.54 -25.89
N LYS A 309 -4.96 5.24 -25.96
CA LYS A 309 -4.44 3.92 -26.35
C LYS A 309 -4.97 2.79 -25.47
N ARG A 310 -5.20 3.07 -24.19
CA ARG A 310 -5.53 2.07 -23.14
C ARG A 310 -6.93 2.21 -22.59
N ASN A 311 -7.75 3.08 -23.14
CA ASN A 311 -9.10 3.37 -22.65
C ASN A 311 -9.11 3.71 -21.13
N LEU A 312 -8.24 4.65 -20.72
CA LEU A 312 -8.16 5.18 -19.38
C LEU A 312 -8.79 6.58 -19.31
N ASP A 313 -9.34 6.94 -18.15
CA ASP A 313 -9.72 8.33 -17.89
C ASP A 313 -8.46 9.16 -17.59
N PRO A 314 -8.12 10.17 -18.41
CA PRO A 314 -6.90 10.96 -18.20
C PRO A 314 -6.92 11.74 -16.88
N ARG A 315 -8.11 12.06 -16.35
CA ARG A 315 -8.29 12.72 -15.05
C ARG A 315 -7.90 11.80 -13.88
N PHE A 316 -8.07 10.48 -14.03
CA PHE A 316 -7.62 9.51 -13.03
C PHE A 316 -6.09 9.36 -13.05
N ILE A 317 -5.46 9.39 -14.23
CA ILE A 317 -4.00 9.41 -14.37
C ILE A 317 -3.42 10.66 -13.67
N LEU A 318 -4.00 11.84 -13.90
CA LEU A 318 -3.60 13.08 -13.22
C LEU A 318 -3.77 12.99 -11.70
N ALA A 319 -4.83 12.36 -11.21
CA ALA A 319 -5.08 12.18 -9.79
C ALA A 319 -4.01 11.31 -9.11
N ILE A 320 -3.59 10.23 -9.76
CA ILE A 320 -2.48 9.39 -9.31
C ILE A 320 -1.17 10.18 -9.38
N MET A 321 -0.85 10.80 -10.52
CA MET A 321 0.40 11.56 -10.71
C MET A 321 0.55 12.71 -9.69
N LYS A 322 -0.54 13.42 -9.39
CA LYS A 322 -0.56 14.44 -8.34
C LYS A 322 -0.20 13.87 -6.98
N GLN A 323 -0.76 12.71 -6.65
CA GLN A 323 -0.50 12.06 -5.36
C GLN A 323 0.92 11.49 -5.27
N GLU A 324 1.45 10.95 -6.37
CA GLU A 324 2.75 10.27 -6.41
C GLU A 324 3.94 11.24 -6.36
N SER A 325 3.91 12.26 -7.20
CA SER A 325 5.08 13.14 -7.38
C SER A 325 4.77 14.64 -7.32
N SER A 326 3.50 15.01 -7.22
CA SER A 326 3.06 16.40 -7.46
C SER A 326 3.61 16.93 -8.80
N PHE A 327 3.63 16.07 -9.83
CA PHE A 327 4.14 16.34 -11.18
C PHE A 327 5.65 16.58 -11.30
N ASN A 328 6.44 16.17 -10.30
CA ASN A 328 7.90 16.26 -10.37
C ASN A 328 8.49 15.04 -11.12
N PRO A 329 9.05 15.21 -12.34
CA PRO A 329 9.62 14.10 -13.08
C PRO A 329 10.90 13.53 -12.45
N ASN A 330 11.55 14.29 -11.57
CA ASN A 330 12.79 13.89 -10.89
C ASN A 330 12.52 13.32 -9.48
N ALA A 331 11.25 13.07 -9.11
CA ALA A 331 10.93 12.53 -7.81
C ALA A 331 11.47 11.10 -7.64
N LYS A 332 12.04 10.80 -6.48
CA LYS A 332 12.42 9.46 -6.05
C LYS A 332 11.97 9.22 -4.62
N SER A 333 11.32 8.08 -4.39
CA SER A 333 10.92 7.67 -3.04
C SER A 333 12.04 6.89 -2.32
N PRO A 334 11.95 6.73 -0.99
CA PRO A 334 12.84 5.84 -0.23
C PRO A 334 12.80 4.37 -0.73
N SER A 335 11.69 3.94 -1.33
CA SER A 335 11.53 2.61 -1.93
C SER A 335 12.00 2.55 -3.39
N ALA A 336 12.78 3.54 -3.83
CA ALA A 336 13.33 3.68 -5.18
C ALA A 336 12.28 3.74 -6.30
N ALA A 337 11.07 4.17 -6.00
CA ALA A 337 10.09 4.55 -7.03
C ALA A 337 10.51 5.89 -7.66
N ARG A 338 10.38 6.05 -8.98
CA ARG A 338 10.95 7.16 -9.76
C ARG A 338 9.94 7.81 -10.67
N GLY A 339 10.12 9.10 -10.85
CA GLY A 339 9.44 9.90 -11.86
C GLY A 339 8.00 10.26 -11.51
N LEU A 340 7.26 10.70 -12.51
CA LEU A 340 5.92 11.28 -12.41
C LEU A 340 4.90 10.35 -11.72
N LEU A 341 4.88 9.08 -12.11
CA LEU A 341 3.99 8.04 -11.60
C LEU A 341 4.68 7.11 -10.58
N GLN A 342 5.86 7.51 -10.06
CA GLN A 342 6.59 6.79 -9.01
C GLN A 342 6.69 5.29 -9.26
N LEU A 343 7.17 4.92 -10.45
CA LEU A 343 7.36 3.52 -10.80
C LEU A 343 8.61 2.95 -10.15
N THR A 344 8.50 1.78 -9.53
CA THR A 344 9.66 0.99 -9.14
C THR A 344 10.23 0.28 -10.36
N PHE A 345 11.55 0.03 -10.38
CA PHE A 345 12.21 -0.53 -11.56
C PHE A 345 11.71 -1.95 -11.89
N ASP A 346 11.50 -2.79 -10.88
CA ASP A 346 10.93 -4.12 -11.04
C ASP A 346 9.50 -4.11 -11.59
N THR A 347 8.67 -3.13 -11.18
CA THR A 347 7.34 -2.92 -11.76
C THR A 347 7.46 -2.45 -13.21
N ALA A 348 8.34 -1.49 -13.49
CA ALA A 348 8.52 -0.98 -14.83
C ALA A 348 8.96 -2.09 -15.81
N LEU A 349 9.83 -3.00 -15.40
CA LEU A 349 10.27 -4.15 -16.22
C LEU A 349 9.13 -5.12 -16.60
N LYS A 350 8.03 -5.17 -15.86
CA LYS A 350 6.86 -6.00 -16.20
C LYS A 350 6.05 -5.42 -17.35
N TYR A 351 6.07 -4.09 -17.50
CA TYR A 351 5.17 -3.37 -18.42
C TYR A 351 5.90 -2.64 -19.56
N ASN A 352 7.23 -2.52 -19.50
CA ASN A 352 8.02 -1.73 -20.46
C ASN A 352 7.86 -2.18 -21.90
N GLN A 353 7.84 -3.49 -22.18
CA GLN A 353 7.67 -4.01 -23.55
C GLN A 353 6.33 -3.60 -24.14
N LYS A 354 5.23 -3.80 -23.39
CA LYS A 354 3.87 -3.43 -23.84
C LYS A 354 3.72 -1.92 -24.00
N ALA A 355 4.44 -1.14 -23.20
CA ALA A 355 4.49 0.31 -23.31
C ALA A 355 5.33 0.82 -24.50
N GLY A 356 6.06 -0.06 -25.20
CA GLY A 356 6.90 0.29 -26.35
C GLY A 356 8.35 0.65 -25.98
N PHE A 357 8.83 0.25 -24.81
CA PHE A 357 10.19 0.48 -24.32
C PHE A 357 10.86 -0.86 -23.96
N PRO A 358 11.32 -1.66 -24.95
CA PRO A 358 11.79 -3.03 -24.71
C PRO A 358 13.05 -3.14 -23.85
N SER A 359 13.81 -2.05 -23.74
CA SER A 359 14.99 -1.96 -22.89
C SER A 359 14.98 -0.65 -22.12
N ILE A 360 15.06 -0.72 -20.81
CA ILE A 360 15.09 0.42 -19.91
C ILE A 360 16.16 0.26 -18.83
N GLN A 361 16.69 1.39 -18.37
CA GLN A 361 17.51 1.50 -17.18
C GLN A 361 16.75 2.25 -16.08
N PRO A 362 17.13 2.16 -14.81
CA PRO A 362 16.44 2.89 -13.73
C PRO A 362 16.28 4.40 -13.98
N ASP A 363 17.27 5.03 -14.62
CA ASP A 363 17.26 6.46 -14.90
C ASP A 363 16.26 6.86 -16.00
N ASP A 364 15.86 5.94 -16.89
CA ASP A 364 14.85 6.20 -17.93
C ASP A 364 13.47 6.49 -17.31
N LEU A 365 13.25 6.11 -16.05
CA LEU A 365 12.02 6.40 -15.34
C LEU A 365 11.89 7.87 -14.90
N TYR A 366 12.93 8.67 -15.03
CA TYR A 366 12.85 10.13 -14.86
C TYR A 366 12.42 10.85 -16.16
N VAL A 367 12.41 10.16 -17.31
CA VAL A 367 11.96 10.71 -18.58
C VAL A 367 10.42 10.69 -18.62
N PRO A 368 9.74 11.85 -18.72
CA PRO A 368 8.28 11.93 -18.63
C PRO A 368 7.55 10.97 -19.59
N ARG A 369 7.94 10.95 -20.88
CA ARG A 369 7.33 10.09 -21.90
C ARG A 369 7.39 8.60 -21.52
N THR A 370 8.56 8.13 -21.06
CA THR A 370 8.78 6.73 -20.66
C THR A 370 7.95 6.40 -19.42
N ASN A 371 8.01 7.27 -18.43
CA ASN A 371 7.30 7.07 -17.15
C ASN A 371 5.78 7.03 -17.32
N ILE A 372 5.22 7.99 -18.10
CA ILE A 372 3.78 8.05 -18.38
C ILE A 372 3.32 6.81 -19.16
N ALA A 373 4.04 6.42 -20.21
CA ALA A 373 3.64 5.28 -21.03
C ALA A 373 3.63 3.97 -20.24
N ILE A 374 4.69 3.69 -19.46
CA ILE A 374 4.78 2.48 -18.62
C ILE A 374 3.76 2.53 -17.49
N GLY A 375 3.59 3.68 -16.83
CA GLY A 375 2.61 3.85 -15.75
C GLY A 375 1.18 3.70 -16.22
N CYS A 376 0.83 4.21 -17.40
CA CYS A 376 -0.49 4.00 -18.01
C CYS A 376 -0.73 2.53 -18.38
N GLU A 377 0.29 1.78 -18.82
CA GLU A 377 0.19 0.34 -19.05
C GLU A 377 -0.10 -0.40 -17.75
N TYR A 378 0.59 -0.04 -16.68
CA TYR A 378 0.34 -0.60 -15.35
C TYR A 378 -1.07 -0.28 -14.85
N ILE A 379 -1.53 0.98 -14.93
CA ILE A 379 -2.88 1.37 -14.53
C ILE A 379 -3.94 0.61 -15.35
N ALA A 380 -3.72 0.40 -16.64
CA ALA A 380 -4.63 -0.37 -17.48
C ALA A 380 -4.70 -1.83 -17.07
N ALA A 381 -3.57 -2.46 -16.75
CA ALA A 381 -3.53 -3.81 -16.23
C ALA A 381 -4.32 -3.94 -14.90
N LEU A 382 -4.15 -2.98 -13.99
CA LEU A 382 -4.91 -2.94 -12.73
C LEU A 382 -6.41 -2.72 -12.96
N ARG A 383 -6.80 -1.85 -13.92
CA ARG A 383 -8.21 -1.68 -14.28
C ARG A 383 -8.83 -3.00 -14.73
N ASP A 384 -8.13 -3.74 -15.57
CA ASP A 384 -8.64 -5.01 -16.10
C ASP A 384 -8.72 -6.08 -14.98
N GLU A 385 -7.72 -6.13 -14.09
CA GLU A 385 -7.70 -7.04 -12.93
C GLU A 385 -8.83 -6.74 -11.93
N PHE A 386 -9.09 -5.47 -11.64
CA PHE A 386 -10.07 -5.06 -10.62
C PHE A 386 -11.44 -4.65 -11.18
N GLY A 387 -11.73 -4.95 -12.45
CA GLY A 387 -13.03 -4.69 -13.08
C GLY A 387 -13.42 -3.20 -13.08
N GLY A 388 -12.44 -2.31 -13.16
CA GLY A 388 -12.65 -0.85 -13.23
C GLY A 388 -12.99 -0.19 -11.89
N LEU A 389 -12.90 -0.87 -10.75
CA LEU A 389 -13.10 -0.25 -9.43
C LEU A 389 -11.89 0.65 -9.10
N ASN A 390 -12.05 1.97 -9.24
CA ASN A 390 -10.98 2.95 -9.07
C ASN A 390 -10.30 2.88 -7.69
N GLU A 391 -11.06 2.62 -6.64
CA GLU A 391 -10.52 2.44 -5.29
C GLU A 391 -9.59 1.22 -5.20
N ALA A 392 -9.93 0.13 -5.90
CA ALA A 392 -9.10 -1.06 -5.93
C ALA A 392 -7.84 -0.85 -6.80
N ILE A 393 -7.96 -0.12 -7.91
CA ILE A 393 -6.82 0.29 -8.73
C ILE A 393 -5.86 1.14 -7.90
N ALA A 394 -6.35 2.16 -7.21
CA ALA A 394 -5.54 3.03 -6.36
C ALA A 394 -4.92 2.25 -5.18
N ALA A 395 -5.68 1.37 -4.53
CA ALA A 395 -5.19 0.53 -3.44
C ALA A 395 -4.09 -0.43 -3.90
N SER A 396 -4.24 -1.00 -5.09
CA SER A 396 -3.26 -1.88 -5.72
C SER A 396 -1.98 -1.13 -6.09
N TYR A 397 -2.12 0.05 -6.66
CA TYR A 397 -1.00 0.88 -7.06
C TYR A 397 -0.04 1.19 -5.89
N ASN A 398 -0.58 1.50 -4.71
CA ASN A 398 0.21 1.80 -3.51
C ASN A 398 0.52 0.55 -2.67
N GLY A 399 -0.45 -0.33 -2.46
CA GLY A 399 -0.38 -1.45 -1.53
C GLY A 399 -0.05 -2.80 -2.17
N GLY A 400 0.00 -2.86 -3.51
CA GLY A 400 0.27 -4.06 -4.30
C GLY A 400 -0.98 -4.89 -4.60
N GLU A 401 -0.95 -5.58 -5.76
CA GLU A 401 -2.08 -6.29 -6.36
C GLU A 401 -2.63 -7.40 -5.45
N ASP A 402 -1.75 -8.22 -4.82
CA ASP A 402 -2.19 -9.31 -3.94
C ASP A 402 -2.97 -8.81 -2.71
N ASN A 403 -2.59 -7.65 -2.18
CA ASN A 403 -3.33 -7.02 -1.08
C ASN A 403 -4.69 -6.53 -1.55
N ALA A 404 -4.73 -5.81 -2.67
CA ALA A 404 -5.97 -5.27 -3.21
C ALA A 404 -6.95 -6.40 -3.58
N ALA A 405 -6.46 -7.49 -4.20
CA ALA A 405 -7.27 -8.66 -4.51
C ALA A 405 -7.85 -9.31 -3.24
N ARG A 406 -7.04 -9.47 -2.17
CA ARG A 406 -7.52 -9.99 -0.88
C ARG A 406 -8.60 -9.08 -0.28
N TRP A 407 -8.39 -7.77 -0.27
CA TRP A 407 -9.37 -6.81 0.25
C TRP A 407 -10.65 -6.83 -0.57
N LEU A 408 -10.55 -6.95 -1.90
CA LEU A 408 -11.72 -7.07 -2.77
C LEU A 408 -12.50 -8.37 -2.52
N ASN A 409 -11.83 -9.49 -2.30
CA ASN A 409 -12.47 -10.76 -1.97
C ASN A 409 -13.23 -10.72 -0.64
N ARG A 410 -12.80 -9.88 0.31
CA ARG A 410 -13.49 -9.66 1.58
C ARG A 410 -14.62 -8.63 1.51
N SER A 411 -14.75 -7.91 0.39
CA SER A 411 -15.75 -6.85 0.22
C SER A 411 -17.08 -7.47 -0.25
N LYS A 412 -18.03 -7.65 0.66
CA LYS A 412 -19.40 -8.07 0.39
C LYS A 412 -20.38 -7.16 1.14
N PRO A 413 -21.41 -6.61 0.45
CA PRO A 413 -21.55 -6.54 -1.01
C PRO A 413 -20.39 -5.75 -1.65
N LYS A 414 -20.11 -5.95 -2.93
CA LYS A 414 -19.12 -5.18 -3.67
C LYS A 414 -19.57 -3.71 -3.75
N ASP A 415 -18.86 -2.85 -3.04
CA ASP A 415 -19.17 -1.42 -2.90
C ASP A 415 -17.86 -0.67 -2.62
N PRO A 416 -17.62 0.51 -3.24
CA PRO A 416 -16.38 1.26 -3.04
C PRO A 416 -16.05 1.53 -1.57
N GLY A 417 -17.04 1.92 -0.78
CA GLY A 417 -16.83 2.24 0.64
C GLY A 417 -16.60 1.00 1.51
N ILE A 418 -17.25 -0.14 1.19
CA ILE A 418 -16.99 -1.42 1.87
C ILE A 418 -15.58 -1.92 1.51
N PHE A 419 -15.20 -1.83 0.22
CA PHE A 419 -13.84 -2.17 -0.21
C PHE A 419 -12.80 -1.33 0.54
N THR A 420 -13.00 -0.03 0.61
CA THR A 420 -12.05 0.87 1.26
C THR A 420 -11.93 0.59 2.76
N ALA A 421 -13.03 0.20 3.42
CA ALA A 421 -13.00 -0.24 4.81
C ALA A 421 -12.17 -1.52 5.00
N GLU A 422 -12.09 -2.39 4.00
CA GLU A 422 -11.28 -3.63 4.03
C GLU A 422 -9.77 -3.40 3.86
N ILE A 423 -9.34 -2.22 3.43
CA ILE A 423 -7.91 -1.91 3.30
C ILE A 423 -7.22 -2.00 4.68
N GLY A 424 -6.29 -2.95 4.79
CA GLY A 424 -5.61 -3.28 6.04
C GLY A 424 -4.32 -2.47 6.30
N PHE A 425 -3.98 -1.51 5.43
CA PHE A 425 -2.81 -0.63 5.59
C PHE A 425 -3.25 0.82 5.68
N ALA A 426 -2.90 1.49 6.79
CA ALA A 426 -3.27 2.88 7.04
C ALA A 426 -2.77 3.82 5.93
N GLU A 427 -1.54 3.63 5.46
CA GLU A 427 -0.95 4.38 4.36
C GLU A 427 -1.75 4.22 3.07
N THR A 428 -2.04 2.98 2.68
CA THR A 428 -2.79 2.69 1.44
C THR A 428 -4.22 3.21 1.52
N LYS A 429 -4.88 3.09 2.67
CA LYS A 429 -6.21 3.66 2.88
C LYS A 429 -6.21 5.18 2.70
N SER A 430 -5.24 5.87 3.32
CA SER A 430 -5.05 7.31 3.15
C SER A 430 -4.74 7.69 1.71
N TYR A 431 -3.92 6.89 1.02
CA TYR A 431 -3.62 7.08 -0.39
C TYR A 431 -4.88 7.02 -1.26
N VAL A 432 -5.70 5.98 -1.08
CA VAL A 432 -6.97 5.86 -1.81
C VAL A 432 -7.87 7.07 -1.59
N PHE A 433 -8.02 7.54 -0.36
CA PHE A 433 -8.81 8.74 -0.07
C PHE A 433 -8.31 9.96 -0.82
N LYS A 434 -6.99 10.17 -0.85
CA LYS A 434 -6.36 11.30 -1.55
C LYS A 434 -6.52 11.20 -3.06
N VAL A 435 -6.26 10.03 -3.65
CA VAL A 435 -6.41 9.82 -5.10
C VAL A 435 -7.87 10.02 -5.52
N MET A 436 -8.83 9.46 -4.78
CA MET A 436 -10.25 9.60 -5.11
C MET A 436 -10.75 11.05 -4.93
N SER A 437 -10.23 11.77 -3.92
CA SER A 437 -10.50 13.20 -3.76
C SER A 437 -9.93 14.01 -4.93
N ASN A 438 -8.67 13.77 -5.30
CA ASN A 438 -8.05 14.41 -6.46
C ASN A 438 -8.83 14.11 -7.75
N TYR A 439 -9.22 12.85 -7.96
CA TYR A 439 -9.97 12.44 -9.15
C TYR A 439 -11.33 13.15 -9.24
N ARG A 440 -12.06 13.26 -8.13
CA ARG A 440 -13.32 14.03 -8.08
C ARG A 440 -13.08 15.47 -8.50
N ILE A 441 -12.06 16.14 -7.96
CA ILE A 441 -11.73 17.53 -8.29
C ILE A 441 -11.35 17.67 -9.77
N TYR A 442 -10.52 16.78 -10.30
CA TYR A 442 -10.19 16.79 -11.73
C TYR A 442 -11.41 16.63 -12.62
N ARG A 443 -12.38 15.78 -12.26
CA ARG A 443 -13.65 15.64 -12.98
C ARG A 443 -14.53 16.87 -12.91
N GLU A 444 -14.47 17.64 -11.84
CA GLU A 444 -15.16 18.93 -11.71
C GLU A 444 -14.52 20.00 -12.62
N LEU A 445 -13.20 20.05 -12.68
CA LEU A 445 -12.45 21.11 -13.35
C LEU A 445 -12.22 20.86 -14.84
N TYR A 446 -12.16 19.59 -15.28
CA TYR A 446 -11.76 19.21 -16.65
C TYR A 446 -12.74 18.20 -17.27
N ASP A 447 -12.90 18.30 -18.60
CA ASP A 447 -13.56 17.29 -19.41
C ASP A 447 -12.63 16.07 -19.68
N GLU A 448 -13.08 15.12 -20.49
CA GLU A 448 -12.31 13.91 -20.83
C GLU A 448 -11.14 14.16 -21.78
N ASN A 449 -11.08 15.33 -22.38
CA ASN A 449 -9.97 15.81 -23.20
C ASN A 449 -9.06 16.78 -22.43
N LEU A 450 -9.23 16.84 -21.10
CA LEU A 450 -8.50 17.72 -20.20
C LEU A 450 -8.67 19.22 -20.52
N ASN A 451 -9.74 19.61 -21.25
CA ASN A 451 -10.11 21.00 -21.38
C ASN A 451 -10.78 21.48 -20.11
N ARG A 452 -10.52 22.72 -19.72
CA ARG A 452 -11.19 23.35 -18.56
C ARG A 452 -12.69 23.50 -18.81
N LYS A 453 -13.49 23.16 -17.82
CA LYS A 453 -14.95 23.36 -17.83
C LYS A 453 -15.35 24.77 -17.48
#